data_2b4e71efb0403096c6f7faf7ea22f2be
#
_entry.id   2b4e71efb0403096c6f7faf7ea22f2be
#
_cell.length_a   1.000
_cell.length_b   1.000
_cell.length_c   1.000
_cell.angle_alpha   90.00
_cell.angle_beta   90.00
_cell.angle_gamma   90.00
#
_symmetry.space_group_name_H-M   'P 1'
#
loop_
_entity.id
_entity.type
_entity.pdbx_description
1 polymer ?
#
loop_
_entity_poly.entity_id
_entity_poly.type
_entity_poly.pdbx_seq_one_letter_code
_entity_poly.pdbx_strand_id
1 'polypeptide(L)'
;MDFEKKIKDDRESLIRDIMKLVSIDSVESKPAEGMPFGEGPAKALQCYLDLAEEAGLQTENFDNYAGHADYGNGEETVGILGHVDVVPCGEGWICDPFRPRIIDGKLYGRGVLDNKGPMVVCLHAVKILKEMGIPLSKKIRLIVGANEETD
;
A
#
# COMPACT_ATOMS: atom_id res chain seq x y z
N MET A 1 17.04 20.59 -7.13
CA MET A 1 16.46 19.28 -6.77
C MET A 1 15.73 18.75 -8.01
N ASP A 2 16.00 17.51 -8.43
CA ASP A 2 15.41 16.94 -9.64
C ASP A 2 14.45 15.79 -9.26
N PHE A 3 13.19 16.16 -9.02
CA PHE A 3 12.12 15.20 -8.69
C PHE A 3 11.85 14.21 -9.84
N GLU A 4 11.90 14.69 -11.09
CA GLU A 4 11.67 13.82 -12.25
C GLU A 4 12.69 12.69 -12.31
N LYS A 5 13.97 13.02 -12.11
CA LYS A 5 15.02 12.00 -12.05
C LYS A 5 14.78 11.02 -10.91
N LYS A 6 14.44 11.52 -9.71
CA LYS A 6 14.22 10.68 -8.54
C LYS A 6 13.06 9.71 -8.74
N ILE A 7 11.94 10.19 -9.30
CA ILE A 7 10.78 9.35 -9.64
C ILE A 7 11.14 8.29 -10.69
N LYS A 8 11.93 8.65 -11.70
CA LYS A 8 12.38 7.69 -12.73
C LYS A 8 13.30 6.61 -12.12
N ASP A 9 14.20 7.01 -11.25
CA ASP A 9 15.15 6.09 -10.58
C ASP A 9 14.41 5.13 -9.62
N ASP A 10 13.31 5.57 -9.00
CA ASP A 10 12.50 4.75 -8.07
C ASP A 10 11.49 3.81 -8.76
N ARG A 11 11.28 3.95 -10.08
CA ARG A 11 10.23 3.25 -10.83
C ARG A 11 10.24 1.73 -10.66
N GLU A 12 11.41 1.11 -10.71
CA GLU A 12 11.52 -0.35 -10.60
C GLU A 12 11.17 -0.83 -9.19
N SER A 13 11.58 -0.07 -8.17
CA SER A 13 11.24 -0.31 -6.77
C SER A 13 9.73 -0.20 -6.55
N LEU A 14 9.12 0.89 -7.03
CA LEU A 14 7.68 1.09 -6.97
C LEU A 14 6.88 -0.09 -7.57
N ILE A 15 7.25 -0.51 -8.79
CA ILE A 15 6.56 -1.62 -9.47
C ILE A 15 6.70 -2.92 -8.68
N ARG A 16 7.90 -3.22 -8.20
CA ARG A 16 8.17 -4.42 -7.38
C ARG A 16 7.30 -4.43 -6.12
N ASP A 17 7.20 -3.31 -5.43
CA ASP A 17 6.47 -3.20 -4.17
C ASP A 17 4.94 -3.25 -4.40
N ILE A 18 4.43 -2.67 -5.49
CA ILE A 18 3.05 -2.88 -5.93
C ILE A 18 2.80 -4.37 -6.19
N MET A 19 3.67 -5.04 -6.95
CA MET A 19 3.51 -6.46 -7.27
C MET A 19 3.56 -7.33 -6.00
N LYS A 20 4.45 -7.02 -5.05
CA LYS A 20 4.54 -7.70 -3.75
C LYS A 20 3.21 -7.63 -3.00
N LEU A 21 2.62 -6.45 -2.87
CA LEU A 21 1.36 -6.26 -2.16
C LEU A 21 0.17 -6.87 -2.92
N VAL A 22 0.12 -6.72 -4.23
CA VAL A 22 -0.94 -7.29 -5.10
C VAL A 22 -0.92 -8.80 -5.10
N SER A 23 0.23 -9.45 -4.88
CA SER A 23 0.33 -10.92 -4.84
C SER A 23 -0.36 -11.56 -3.64
N ILE A 24 -0.82 -10.78 -2.67
CA ILE A 24 -1.57 -11.26 -1.52
C ILE A 24 -3.06 -11.24 -1.86
N ASP A 25 -3.72 -12.40 -1.80
CA ASP A 25 -5.17 -12.49 -1.87
C ASP A 25 -5.76 -11.94 -0.56
N SER A 26 -6.26 -10.70 -0.62
CA SER A 26 -6.82 -9.99 0.52
C SER A 26 -8.34 -9.78 0.39
N VAL A 27 -9.02 -10.70 -0.28
CA VAL A 27 -10.48 -10.79 -0.22
C VAL A 27 -10.87 -11.11 1.22
N GLU A 28 -11.91 -10.43 1.73
CA GLU A 28 -12.45 -10.75 3.05
C GLU A 28 -12.80 -12.23 3.16
N SER A 29 -12.52 -12.80 4.30
CA SER A 29 -12.81 -14.21 4.59
C SER A 29 -13.23 -14.38 6.06
N LYS A 30 -13.52 -15.62 6.45
CA LYS A 30 -13.98 -15.91 7.81
C LYS A 30 -12.99 -15.37 8.84
N PRO A 31 -13.48 -14.58 9.82
CA PRO A 31 -12.64 -14.06 10.92
C PRO A 31 -11.94 -15.17 11.71
N ALA A 32 -10.72 -14.87 12.16
CA ALA A 32 -9.93 -15.71 13.06
C ALA A 32 -9.34 -14.86 14.18
N GLU A 33 -8.74 -15.48 15.18
CA GLU A 33 -8.11 -14.76 16.29
C GLU A 33 -7.04 -13.78 15.78
N GLY A 34 -7.20 -12.50 16.12
CA GLY A 34 -6.32 -11.42 15.67
C GLY A 34 -6.45 -11.08 14.18
N MET A 35 -7.41 -11.67 13.45
CA MET A 35 -7.64 -11.43 12.01
C MET A 35 -9.13 -11.18 11.76
N PRO A 36 -9.62 -9.96 12.05
CA PRO A 36 -11.04 -9.63 12.03
C PRO A 36 -11.71 -9.83 10.67
N PHE A 37 -10.96 -9.66 9.58
CA PHE A 37 -11.45 -9.81 8.21
C PHE A 37 -10.83 -11.02 7.48
N GLY A 38 -10.19 -11.93 8.26
CA GLY A 38 -9.49 -13.10 7.74
C GLY A 38 -8.01 -12.90 7.51
N GLU A 39 -7.35 -13.97 7.11
CA GLU A 39 -5.88 -14.02 6.99
C GLU A 39 -5.34 -13.13 5.87
N GLY A 40 -6.05 -13.06 4.74
CA GLY A 40 -5.63 -12.29 3.56
C GLY A 40 -5.50 -10.79 3.83
N PRO A 41 -6.57 -10.11 4.30
CA PRO A 41 -6.50 -8.69 4.66
C PRO A 41 -5.45 -8.38 5.74
N ALA A 42 -5.32 -9.23 6.77
CA ALA A 42 -4.30 -9.07 7.82
C ALA A 42 -2.88 -9.14 7.24
N LYS A 43 -2.61 -10.10 6.33
CA LYS A 43 -1.31 -10.21 5.63
C LYS A 43 -1.03 -9.01 4.73
N ALA A 44 -2.04 -8.52 4.03
CA ALA A 44 -1.89 -7.36 3.16
C ALA A 44 -1.58 -6.09 3.96
N LEU A 45 -2.28 -5.88 5.07
CA LEU A 45 -2.01 -4.77 5.98
C LEU A 45 -0.57 -4.84 6.52
N GLN A 46 -0.15 -6.00 7.04
CA GLN A 46 1.21 -6.16 7.55
C GLN A 46 2.26 -5.93 6.45
N CYS A 47 2.04 -6.48 5.26
CA CYS A 47 2.95 -6.26 4.13
C CYS A 47 3.10 -4.77 3.76
N TYR A 48 2.02 -4.00 3.79
CA TYR A 48 2.07 -2.56 3.54
C TYR A 48 2.86 -1.83 4.64
N LEU A 49 2.63 -2.18 5.91
CA LEU A 49 3.35 -1.58 7.03
C LEU A 49 4.84 -1.93 7.00
N ASP A 50 5.19 -3.19 6.64
CA ASP A 50 6.58 -3.61 6.47
C ASP A 50 7.28 -2.78 5.36
N LEU A 51 6.62 -2.56 4.22
CA LEU A 51 7.14 -1.69 3.15
C LEU A 51 7.35 -0.25 3.64
N ALA A 52 6.46 0.25 4.49
CA ALA A 52 6.58 1.58 5.07
C ALA A 52 7.75 1.66 6.08
N GLU A 53 7.97 0.63 6.88
CA GLU A 53 9.13 0.53 7.77
C GLU A 53 10.44 0.43 6.99
N GLU A 54 10.49 -0.37 5.92
CA GLU A 54 11.64 -0.44 5.00
C GLU A 54 11.96 0.93 4.38
N ALA A 55 10.94 1.74 4.10
CA ALA A 55 11.10 3.14 3.68
C ALA A 55 11.48 4.09 4.83
N GLY A 56 11.52 3.60 6.07
CA GLY A 56 11.90 4.30 7.28
C GLY A 56 10.83 5.26 7.80
N LEU A 57 9.55 4.93 7.61
CA LEU A 57 8.41 5.57 8.26
C LEU A 57 8.15 4.90 9.61
N GLN A 58 7.45 5.61 10.50
CA GLN A 58 6.98 5.05 11.77
C GLN A 58 5.60 4.43 11.56
N THR A 59 5.45 3.15 11.89
CA THR A 59 4.20 2.41 11.65
C THR A 59 3.51 2.02 12.94
N GLU A 60 2.19 1.84 12.85
CA GLU A 60 1.37 1.27 13.91
C GLU A 60 0.25 0.43 13.27
N ASN A 61 0.01 -0.75 13.85
CA ASN A 61 -1.07 -1.67 13.45
C ASN A 61 -2.11 -1.72 14.59
N PHE A 62 -3.37 -1.47 14.25
CA PHE A 62 -4.50 -1.49 15.19
C PHE A 62 -5.28 -2.79 15.03
N ASP A 63 -4.77 -3.85 15.64
CA ASP A 63 -5.40 -5.17 15.72
C ASP A 63 -5.87 -5.74 14.36
N ASN A 64 -5.13 -5.42 13.28
CA ASN A 64 -5.44 -5.79 11.91
C ASN A 64 -6.78 -5.25 11.36
N TYR A 65 -7.40 -4.26 12.01
CA TYR A 65 -8.49 -3.47 11.41
C TYR A 65 -7.95 -2.40 10.46
N ALA A 66 -6.90 -1.73 10.88
CA ALA A 66 -6.25 -0.67 10.14
C ALA A 66 -4.82 -0.47 10.64
N GLY A 67 -4.05 0.32 9.92
CA GLY A 67 -2.74 0.77 10.36
C GLY A 67 -2.43 2.15 9.83
N HIS A 68 -1.29 2.69 10.23
CA HIS A 68 -0.78 3.90 9.64
C HIS A 68 0.75 3.91 9.56
N ALA A 69 1.25 4.76 8.68
CA ALA A 69 2.66 5.05 8.54
C ALA A 69 2.88 6.57 8.54
N ASP A 70 3.72 7.05 9.44
CA ASP A 70 3.98 8.47 9.69
C ASP A 70 5.35 8.89 9.20
N TYR A 71 5.42 10.08 8.59
CA TYR A 71 6.65 10.79 8.29
C TYR A 71 6.53 12.27 8.67
N GLY A 72 7.59 12.79 9.31
CA GLY A 72 7.63 14.16 9.82
C GLY A 72 7.12 14.27 11.26
N ASN A 73 7.34 15.44 11.87
CA ASN A 73 7.06 15.71 13.28
C ASN A 73 6.29 17.02 13.51
N GLY A 74 5.65 17.56 12.47
CA GLY A 74 4.79 18.74 12.57
C GLY A 74 3.58 18.48 13.49
N GLU A 75 3.08 19.53 14.15
CA GLU A 75 1.90 19.45 15.02
C GLU A 75 0.63 19.11 14.23
N GLU A 76 0.49 19.68 13.03
CA GLU A 76 -0.60 19.37 12.12
C GLU A 76 -0.29 18.13 11.28
N THR A 77 -1.34 17.37 10.95
CA THR A 77 -1.21 16.15 10.14
C THR A 77 -1.99 16.27 8.84
N VAL A 78 -1.35 15.88 7.74
CA VAL A 78 -2.01 15.60 6.45
C VAL A 78 -2.22 14.10 6.36
N GLY A 79 -3.49 13.67 6.35
CA GLY A 79 -3.87 12.27 6.20
C GLY A 79 -4.11 11.91 4.75
N ILE A 80 -3.61 10.74 4.33
CA ILE A 80 -3.95 10.07 3.08
C ILE A 80 -4.55 8.73 3.47
N LEU A 81 -5.82 8.51 3.11
CA LEU A 81 -6.58 7.33 3.49
C LEU A 81 -6.80 6.43 2.28
N GLY A 82 -6.60 5.14 2.45
CA GLY A 82 -6.92 4.09 1.50
C GLY A 82 -6.99 2.73 2.18
N HIS A 83 -7.01 1.65 1.38
CA HIS A 83 -7.21 0.29 1.86
C HIS A 83 -6.35 -0.72 1.11
N VAL A 84 -6.25 -1.94 1.66
CA VAL A 84 -5.46 -3.05 1.09
C VAL A 84 -6.26 -4.34 0.90
N ASP A 85 -7.50 -4.39 1.36
CA ASP A 85 -8.44 -5.42 0.96
C ASP A 85 -8.90 -5.25 -0.48
N VAL A 86 -9.53 -6.25 -1.03
CA VAL A 86 -9.99 -6.27 -2.42
C VAL A 86 -11.27 -7.08 -2.54
N VAL A 87 -12.13 -6.72 -3.50
CA VAL A 87 -13.28 -7.53 -3.88
C VAL A 87 -12.86 -8.87 -4.51
N PRO A 88 -13.74 -9.89 -4.51
CA PRO A 88 -13.51 -11.13 -5.25
C PRO A 88 -13.15 -10.88 -6.71
N CYS A 89 -12.27 -11.72 -7.26
CA CYS A 89 -11.70 -11.48 -8.58
C CYS A 89 -12.70 -11.48 -9.72
N GLY A 90 -13.76 -12.32 -9.63
CA GLY A 90 -14.65 -12.56 -10.76
C GLY A 90 -13.96 -13.32 -11.90
N GLU A 91 -14.51 -13.20 -13.10
CA GLU A 91 -14.05 -13.88 -14.31
C GLU A 91 -13.43 -12.89 -15.33
N GLY A 92 -12.85 -13.43 -16.40
CA GLY A 92 -12.35 -12.63 -17.53
C GLY A 92 -10.91 -12.11 -17.39
N TRP A 93 -10.16 -12.60 -16.43
CA TRP A 93 -8.76 -12.22 -16.28
C TRP A 93 -7.87 -12.84 -17.35
N ILE A 94 -6.93 -12.05 -17.90
CA ILE A 94 -5.92 -12.52 -18.87
C ILE A 94 -4.72 -13.17 -18.19
N CYS A 95 -4.60 -13.06 -16.87
CA CYS A 95 -3.59 -13.72 -16.04
C CYS A 95 -4.19 -13.97 -14.65
N ASP A 96 -3.51 -14.74 -13.82
CA ASP A 96 -3.89 -14.94 -12.41
C ASP A 96 -3.90 -13.55 -11.69
N PRO A 97 -5.03 -13.12 -11.12
CA PRO A 97 -5.17 -11.81 -10.50
C PRO A 97 -4.25 -11.58 -9.31
N PHE A 98 -3.78 -12.63 -8.63
CA PHE A 98 -2.82 -12.57 -7.52
C PHE A 98 -1.39 -12.99 -7.93
N ARG A 99 -1.13 -13.10 -9.23
CA ARG A 99 0.21 -13.18 -9.82
C ARG A 99 0.42 -12.04 -10.81
N PRO A 100 0.59 -10.80 -10.28
CA PRO A 100 0.61 -9.61 -11.12
C PRO A 100 1.69 -9.71 -12.19
N ARG A 101 1.37 -9.23 -13.41
CA ARG A 101 2.25 -9.25 -14.57
C ARG A 101 2.20 -7.96 -15.34
N ILE A 102 3.32 -7.62 -15.94
CA ILE A 102 3.39 -6.54 -16.93
C ILE A 102 3.21 -7.15 -18.32
N ILE A 103 2.18 -6.74 -19.02
CA ILE A 103 1.86 -7.16 -20.40
C ILE A 103 1.68 -5.88 -21.21
N ASP A 104 2.46 -5.72 -22.28
CA ASP A 104 2.42 -4.54 -23.16
C ASP A 104 2.50 -3.20 -22.40
N GLY A 105 3.39 -3.14 -21.40
CA GLY A 105 3.63 -1.95 -20.59
C GLY A 105 2.56 -1.63 -19.54
N LYS A 106 1.55 -2.50 -19.36
CA LYS A 106 0.48 -2.36 -18.38
C LYS A 106 0.62 -3.41 -17.29
N LEU A 107 0.47 -3.01 -16.04
CA LEU A 107 0.47 -3.92 -14.89
C LEU A 107 -0.94 -4.45 -14.65
N TYR A 108 -1.10 -5.76 -14.63
CA TYR A 108 -2.34 -6.48 -14.37
C TYR A 108 -2.28 -7.21 -13.03
N GLY A 109 -3.37 -7.10 -12.25
CA GLY A 109 -3.54 -7.77 -10.96
C GLY A 109 -4.71 -7.17 -10.19
N ARG A 110 -5.36 -7.94 -9.31
CA ARG A 110 -6.44 -7.45 -8.43
C ARG A 110 -5.86 -6.50 -7.38
N GLY A 111 -6.38 -5.25 -7.31
CA GLY A 111 -5.88 -4.22 -6.42
C GLY A 111 -4.79 -3.31 -7.02
N VAL A 112 -4.33 -3.55 -8.26
CA VAL A 112 -3.37 -2.66 -8.93
C VAL A 112 -3.91 -1.24 -9.05
N LEU A 113 -5.21 -1.09 -9.34
CA LEU A 113 -5.88 0.20 -9.48
C LEU A 113 -6.63 0.59 -8.21
N ASP A 114 -7.20 -0.38 -7.49
CA ASP A 114 -8.06 -0.20 -6.33
C ASP A 114 -7.77 -1.25 -5.23
N ASN A 115 -7.14 -0.92 -4.11
CA ASN A 115 -6.51 0.37 -3.83
C ASN A 115 -5.02 0.21 -3.46
N LYS A 116 -4.48 -1.05 -3.54
CA LYS A 116 -3.09 -1.41 -3.20
C LYS A 116 -2.06 -0.60 -3.99
N GLY A 117 -2.26 -0.49 -5.32
CA GLY A 117 -1.36 0.29 -6.18
C GLY A 117 -1.27 1.76 -5.75
N PRO A 118 -2.39 2.50 -5.66
CA PRO A 118 -2.40 3.88 -5.18
C PRO A 118 -1.76 4.06 -3.81
N MET A 119 -1.99 3.13 -2.86
CA MET A 119 -1.39 3.21 -1.53
C MET A 119 0.14 3.07 -1.58
N VAL A 120 0.67 2.15 -2.39
CA VAL A 120 2.12 2.03 -2.59
C VAL A 120 2.69 3.25 -3.31
N VAL A 121 1.97 3.84 -4.28
CA VAL A 121 2.39 5.11 -4.92
C VAL A 121 2.50 6.23 -3.90
N CYS A 122 1.53 6.37 -2.98
CA CYS A 122 1.59 7.35 -1.89
C CYS A 122 2.79 7.10 -0.97
N LEU A 123 3.06 5.84 -0.63
CA LEU A 123 4.22 5.46 0.18
C LEU A 123 5.54 5.87 -0.50
N HIS A 124 5.71 5.57 -1.79
CA HIS A 124 6.91 5.94 -2.54
C HIS A 124 7.06 7.46 -2.71
N ALA A 125 5.95 8.19 -2.83
CA ALA A 125 6.00 9.65 -2.84
C ALA A 125 6.58 10.20 -1.51
N VAL A 126 6.12 9.68 -0.37
CA VAL A 126 6.63 10.06 0.96
C VAL A 126 8.10 9.63 1.13
N LYS A 127 8.45 8.41 0.70
CA LYS A 127 9.84 7.92 0.68
C LYS A 127 10.76 8.84 -0.10
N ILE A 128 10.35 9.29 -1.29
CA ILE A 128 11.12 10.22 -2.13
C ILE A 128 11.32 11.57 -1.41
N LEU A 129 10.26 12.13 -0.80
CA LEU A 129 10.37 13.37 -0.01
C LEU A 129 11.40 13.22 1.11
N LYS A 130 11.37 12.11 1.82
CA LYS A 130 12.31 11.77 2.89
C LYS A 130 13.74 11.65 2.36
N GLU A 131 13.97 10.86 1.31
CA GLU A 131 15.30 10.66 0.72
C GLU A 131 15.91 11.95 0.16
N MET A 132 15.07 12.88 -0.30
CA MET A 132 15.49 14.19 -0.76
C MET A 132 15.73 15.19 0.37
N GLY A 133 15.45 14.81 1.62
CA GLY A 133 15.62 15.68 2.79
C GLY A 133 14.72 16.91 2.77
N ILE A 134 13.52 16.80 2.16
CA ILE A 134 12.56 17.91 2.10
C ILE A 134 12.01 18.20 3.50
N PRO A 135 12.22 19.42 4.04
CA PRO A 135 11.65 19.77 5.33
C PRO A 135 10.13 19.86 5.24
N LEU A 136 9.44 19.18 6.13
CA LEU A 136 7.98 19.20 6.21
C LEU A 136 7.53 20.10 7.36
N SER A 137 6.57 21.00 7.09
CA SER A 137 5.90 21.81 8.12
C SER A 137 4.79 21.04 8.83
N LYS A 138 4.27 19.97 8.20
CA LYS A 138 3.23 19.10 8.74
C LYS A 138 3.71 17.64 8.71
N LYS A 139 3.16 16.83 9.60
CA LYS A 139 3.32 15.38 9.54
C LYS A 139 2.47 14.82 8.38
N ILE A 140 2.99 13.85 7.63
CA ILE A 140 2.22 13.06 6.68
C ILE A 140 1.88 11.74 7.35
N ARG A 141 0.61 11.34 7.30
CA ARG A 141 0.11 10.06 7.78
C ARG A 141 -0.59 9.32 6.65
N LEU A 142 -0.03 8.17 6.27
CA LEU A 142 -0.66 7.21 5.37
C LEU A 142 -1.52 6.28 6.22
N ILE A 143 -2.83 6.34 6.07
CA ILE A 143 -3.81 5.53 6.82
C ILE A 143 -4.29 4.43 5.90
N VAL A 144 -4.23 3.19 6.35
CA VAL A 144 -4.58 2.03 5.55
C VAL A 144 -5.59 1.15 6.26
N GLY A 145 -6.77 0.97 5.68
CA GLY A 145 -7.81 0.06 6.13
C GLY A 145 -7.59 -1.36 5.62
N ALA A 146 -8.07 -2.33 6.38
CA ALA A 146 -8.03 -3.75 6.01
C ALA A 146 -9.39 -4.30 5.55
N ASN A 147 -10.45 -3.48 5.53
CA ASN A 147 -11.78 -3.83 5.04
C ASN A 147 -12.56 -2.56 4.65
N GLU A 148 -12.54 -2.22 3.38
CA GLU A 148 -13.28 -1.10 2.79
C GLU A 148 -14.33 -1.60 1.79
N GLU A 149 -14.05 -2.71 1.12
CA GLU A 149 -14.80 -3.25 -0.02
C GLU A 149 -16.05 -4.05 0.39
N THR A 150 -16.26 -4.28 1.67
CA THR A 150 -17.41 -5.01 2.20
C THR A 150 -18.17 -4.21 3.23
N ASP A 151 -19.53 -4.28 3.16
CA ASP A 151 -20.48 -3.60 4.06
C ASP A 151 -20.53 -4.23 5.47
#